data_f1a1b40c4ea6d738bd4cfd57c07224b7
#
_entry.id   f1a1b40c4ea6d738bd4cfd57c07224b7
#
_cell.length_a   1.000
_cell.length_b   1.000
_cell.length_c   1.000
_cell.angle_alpha   90.00
_cell.angle_beta   90.00
_cell.angle_gamma   90.00
#
_symmetry.space_group_name_H-M   'P 1'
#
loop_
_entity.id
_entity.type
_entity.pdbx_description
1 polymer ?
#
loop_
_entity_poly.entity_id
_entity_poly.type
_entity_poly.pdbx_seq_one_letter_code
_entity_poly.pdbx_strand_id
1 'polypeptide(L)'
;MKKKNRIAVIGGGVSGMTAAVTAAEQGADVLLLEQKEMTGKKILVTGNGRCNYTNRVQTPQCYRSDDPEFPWKVMQKFPAEKILELFQEMGIYPKDRNGYIYPNSDQASSVAETLQEELDK
;
A
#
# COMPACT_ATOMS: atom_id res chain seq x y z
N MET A 1 -19.02 -12.99 24.60
CA MET A 1 -17.97 -12.77 23.60
C MET A 1 -18.43 -11.72 22.60
N LYS A 2 -17.60 -10.72 22.34
CA LYS A 2 -17.88 -9.78 21.25
C LYS A 2 -17.77 -10.51 19.93
N LYS A 3 -18.81 -10.42 19.09
CA LYS A 3 -18.79 -10.95 17.73
C LYS A 3 -17.75 -10.18 16.91
N LYS A 4 -16.77 -10.87 16.32
CA LYS A 4 -15.83 -10.23 15.41
C LYS A 4 -16.53 -9.77 14.13
N ASN A 5 -16.21 -8.59 13.67
CA ASN A 5 -16.66 -8.13 12.36
C ASN A 5 -15.98 -9.00 11.29
N ARG A 6 -16.74 -9.46 10.33
CA ARG A 6 -16.20 -10.20 9.17
C ARG A 6 -16.14 -9.26 7.97
N ILE A 7 -14.99 -9.18 7.33
CA ILE A 7 -14.75 -8.28 6.21
C ILE A 7 -14.19 -9.09 5.04
N ALA A 8 -14.82 -8.95 3.89
CA ALA A 8 -14.29 -9.49 2.63
C ALA A 8 -13.64 -8.35 1.85
N VAL A 9 -12.38 -8.54 1.46
CA VAL A 9 -11.64 -7.61 0.60
C VAL A 9 -11.51 -8.26 -0.78
N ILE A 10 -12.01 -7.59 -1.79
CA ILE A 10 -11.98 -8.07 -3.17
C ILE A 10 -10.82 -7.41 -3.90
N GLY A 11 -9.86 -8.21 -4.32
CA GLY A 11 -8.65 -7.76 -5.00
C GLY A 11 -7.43 -7.72 -4.08
N GLY A 12 -6.41 -8.50 -4.41
CA GLY A 12 -5.16 -8.63 -3.68
C GLY A 12 -4.01 -7.79 -4.25
N GLY A 13 -4.30 -6.60 -4.76
CA GLY A 13 -3.28 -5.61 -5.09
C GLY A 13 -2.80 -4.89 -3.83
N VAL A 14 -1.95 -3.89 -3.97
CA VAL A 14 -1.38 -3.16 -2.82
C VAL A 14 -2.46 -2.55 -1.93
N SER A 15 -3.51 -1.97 -2.51
CA SER A 15 -4.61 -1.37 -1.74
C SER A 15 -5.41 -2.42 -0.98
N GLY A 16 -5.74 -3.54 -1.62
CA GLY A 16 -6.49 -4.63 -0.98
C GLY A 16 -5.68 -5.30 0.12
N MET A 17 -4.40 -5.56 -0.10
CA MET A 17 -3.52 -6.12 0.92
C MET A 17 -3.37 -5.20 2.12
N THR A 18 -3.17 -3.90 1.90
CA THR A 18 -3.06 -2.90 2.98
C THR A 18 -4.37 -2.79 3.76
N ALA A 19 -5.51 -2.78 3.07
CA ALA A 19 -6.82 -2.75 3.71
C ALA A 19 -7.06 -4.01 4.57
N ALA A 20 -6.69 -5.17 4.06
CA ALA A 20 -6.84 -6.45 4.77
C ALA A 20 -5.98 -6.48 6.05
N VAL A 21 -4.71 -6.10 5.95
CA VAL A 21 -3.80 -6.04 7.09
C VAL A 21 -4.33 -5.06 8.13
N THR A 22 -4.71 -3.86 7.72
CA THR A 22 -5.23 -2.82 8.63
C THR A 22 -6.49 -3.29 9.34
N ALA A 23 -7.44 -3.90 8.62
CA ALA A 23 -8.67 -4.42 9.22
C ALA A 23 -8.39 -5.55 10.22
N ALA A 24 -7.48 -6.45 9.89
CA ALA A 24 -7.08 -7.55 10.77
C ALA A 24 -6.42 -7.03 12.06
N GLU A 25 -5.55 -6.04 11.95
CA GLU A 25 -4.92 -5.37 13.11
C GLU A 25 -5.95 -4.71 14.03
N GLN A 26 -7.07 -4.26 13.46
CA GLN A 26 -8.20 -3.73 14.24
C GLN A 26 -9.13 -4.82 14.80
N GLY A 27 -8.76 -6.08 14.65
CA GLY A 27 -9.49 -7.22 15.24
C GLY A 27 -10.56 -7.83 14.36
N ALA A 28 -10.67 -7.45 13.10
CA ALA A 28 -11.62 -8.06 12.17
C ALA A 28 -11.18 -9.47 11.73
N ASP A 29 -12.15 -10.28 11.37
CA ASP A 29 -11.95 -11.55 10.66
C ASP A 29 -12.00 -11.24 9.16
N VAL A 30 -10.85 -11.31 8.48
CA VAL A 30 -10.72 -10.81 7.11
C VAL A 30 -10.52 -11.95 6.12
N LEU A 31 -11.28 -11.89 5.02
CA LEU A 31 -11.11 -12.74 3.85
C LEU A 31 -10.68 -11.89 2.66
N LEU A 32 -9.48 -12.14 2.15
CA LEU A 32 -8.96 -11.48 0.94
C LEU A 32 -9.14 -12.41 -0.26
N LEU A 33 -9.80 -11.93 -1.29
CA LEU A 33 -10.08 -12.67 -2.52
C LEU A 33 -9.27 -12.08 -3.69
N GLU A 34 -8.45 -12.90 -4.33
CA GLU A 34 -7.65 -12.53 -5.50
C GLU A 34 -7.86 -13.54 -6.62
N GLN A 35 -8.14 -13.06 -7.84
CA GLN A 35 -8.37 -13.93 -9.01
C GLN A 35 -7.07 -14.49 -9.60
N LYS A 36 -5.92 -13.85 -9.35
CA LYS A 36 -4.62 -14.33 -9.81
C LYS A 36 -4.03 -15.34 -8.82
N GLU A 37 -3.01 -16.05 -9.26
CA GLU A 37 -2.33 -17.07 -8.42
C GLU A 37 -1.64 -16.48 -7.21
N MET A 38 -1.26 -15.19 -7.28
CA MET A 38 -0.55 -14.51 -6.20
C MET A 38 -1.10 -13.10 -5.98
N THR A 39 -1.04 -12.64 -4.73
CA THR A 39 -1.29 -11.24 -4.37
C THR A 39 -0.12 -10.35 -4.78
N GLY A 40 -0.38 -9.05 -4.95
CA GLY A 40 0.67 -8.07 -5.20
C GLY A 40 1.39 -8.20 -6.54
N LYS A 41 0.85 -8.92 -7.49
CA LYS A 41 1.50 -9.18 -8.79
C LYS A 41 1.84 -7.89 -9.53
N LYS A 42 0.95 -6.90 -9.51
CA LYS A 42 1.18 -5.62 -10.19
C LYS A 42 2.31 -4.81 -9.55
N ILE A 43 2.56 -4.97 -8.27
CA ILE A 43 3.65 -4.28 -7.57
C ILE A 43 4.98 -4.55 -8.26
N LEU A 44 5.20 -5.77 -8.74
CA LEU A 44 6.46 -6.22 -9.33
C LEU A 44 6.89 -5.43 -10.56
N VAL A 45 5.96 -4.81 -11.27
CA VAL A 45 6.24 -4.01 -12.47
C VAL A 45 6.21 -2.50 -12.21
N THR A 46 5.84 -2.06 -11.02
CA THR A 46 5.79 -0.64 -10.67
C THR A 46 7.20 -0.07 -10.51
N GLY A 47 7.35 1.23 -10.76
CA GLY A 47 8.64 1.91 -10.60
C GLY A 47 9.77 1.24 -11.38
N ASN A 48 9.49 0.70 -12.55
CA ASN A 48 10.43 -0.05 -13.37
C ASN A 48 11.08 -1.24 -12.62
N GLY A 49 10.27 -1.98 -11.88
CA GLY A 49 10.70 -3.13 -11.08
C GLY A 49 11.26 -2.78 -9.70
N ARG A 50 11.22 -1.51 -9.31
CA ARG A 50 11.77 -1.02 -8.03
C ARG A 50 10.70 -0.61 -7.03
N CYS A 51 9.44 -0.46 -7.45
CA CYS A 51 8.30 0.01 -6.67
C CYS A 51 8.47 1.44 -6.15
N ASN A 52 8.18 2.42 -7.00
CA ASN A 52 8.02 3.80 -6.54
C ASN A 52 6.70 3.93 -5.78
N TYR A 53 6.72 3.82 -4.44
CA TYR A 53 5.49 3.71 -3.67
C TYR A 53 4.95 5.03 -3.15
N THR A 54 5.73 6.10 -3.13
CA THR A 54 5.25 7.46 -2.85
C THR A 54 6.22 8.51 -3.37
N ASN A 55 5.87 9.80 -3.16
CA ASN A 55 6.71 10.93 -3.51
C ASN A 55 6.60 11.98 -2.39
N ARG A 56 7.72 12.59 -2.02
CA ARG A 56 7.74 13.67 -1.03
C ARG A 56 7.09 14.95 -1.56
N VAL A 57 7.12 15.15 -2.88
CA VAL A 57 6.47 16.31 -3.51
C VAL A 57 5.00 15.96 -3.78
N GLN A 58 4.12 16.52 -2.96
CA GLN A 58 2.68 16.30 -3.03
C GLN A 58 1.97 17.67 -3.05
N THR A 59 1.43 18.03 -4.19
CA THR A 59 0.64 19.24 -4.38
C THR A 59 -0.62 18.91 -5.17
N PRO A 60 -1.68 19.74 -5.10
CA PRO A 60 -2.89 19.51 -5.91
C PRO A 60 -2.61 19.38 -7.40
N GLN A 61 -1.59 20.08 -7.90
CA GLN A 61 -1.21 20.06 -9.32
C GLN A 61 -0.56 18.74 -9.78
N CYS A 62 -0.15 17.89 -8.85
CA CYS A 62 0.38 16.55 -9.18
C CYS A 62 -0.70 15.58 -9.63
N TYR A 63 -1.98 15.91 -9.43
CA TYR A 63 -3.10 15.00 -9.69
C TYR A 63 -3.96 15.49 -10.84
N ARG A 64 -4.44 14.56 -11.64
CA ARG A 64 -5.33 14.81 -12.77
C ARG A 64 -6.59 13.97 -12.61
N SER A 65 -7.74 14.62 -12.64
CA SER A 65 -9.03 13.98 -12.43
C SER A 65 -10.11 14.90 -12.99
N ASP A 66 -11.29 14.35 -13.31
CA ASP A 66 -12.47 15.13 -13.67
C ASP A 66 -12.92 16.02 -12.51
N ASP A 67 -12.68 15.58 -11.26
CA ASP A 67 -12.73 16.43 -10.07
C ASP A 67 -11.30 16.61 -9.55
N PRO A 68 -10.63 17.72 -9.87
CA PRO A 68 -9.21 17.92 -9.52
C PRO A 68 -8.93 17.90 -8.02
N GLU A 69 -9.92 18.24 -7.20
CA GLU A 69 -9.76 18.28 -5.74
C GLU A 69 -9.90 16.89 -5.09
N PHE A 70 -10.57 15.94 -5.75
CA PHE A 70 -10.86 14.64 -5.15
C PHE A 70 -9.58 13.86 -4.78
N PRO A 71 -8.60 13.64 -5.68
CA PRO A 71 -7.37 12.95 -5.31
C PRO A 71 -6.62 13.66 -4.18
N TRP A 72 -6.57 14.98 -4.21
CA TRP A 72 -5.89 15.77 -3.19
C TRP A 72 -6.52 15.60 -1.81
N LYS A 73 -7.85 15.64 -1.72
CA LYS A 73 -8.59 15.43 -0.46
C LYS A 73 -8.29 14.03 0.12
N VAL A 74 -8.24 13.01 -0.74
CA VAL A 74 -7.90 11.65 -0.32
C VAL A 74 -6.46 11.59 0.21
N MET A 75 -5.51 12.17 -0.52
CA MET A 75 -4.10 12.17 -0.13
C MET A 75 -3.83 12.94 1.16
N GLN A 76 -4.58 13.99 1.45
CA GLN A 76 -4.45 14.73 2.70
C GLN A 76 -4.87 13.90 3.94
N LYS A 77 -5.78 12.94 3.77
CA LYS A 77 -6.19 12.05 4.86
C LYS A 77 -5.11 11.04 5.23
N PHE A 78 -4.27 10.66 4.27
CA PHE A 78 -3.15 9.75 4.48
C PHE A 78 -1.95 10.20 3.65
N PRO A 79 -1.21 11.23 4.12
CA PRO A 79 -0.12 11.83 3.37
C PRO A 79 1.11 10.93 3.27
N ALA A 80 2.09 11.33 2.46
CA ALA A 80 3.30 10.57 2.20
C ALA A 80 4.06 10.15 3.47
N GLU A 81 4.13 11.01 4.48
CA GLU A 81 4.76 10.69 5.77
C GLU A 81 4.10 9.50 6.47
N LYS A 82 2.78 9.40 6.39
CA LYS A 82 2.01 8.27 6.93
C LYS A 82 2.31 6.96 6.19
N ILE A 83 2.47 7.04 4.87
CA ILE A 83 2.86 5.89 4.04
C ILE A 83 4.26 5.42 4.43
N LEU A 84 5.20 6.35 4.61
CA LEU A 84 6.56 6.03 5.04
C LEU A 84 6.58 5.35 6.41
N GLU A 85 5.82 5.88 7.38
CA GLU A 85 5.69 5.28 8.72
C GLU A 85 5.13 3.84 8.63
N LEU A 86 4.03 3.66 7.89
CA LEU A 86 3.38 2.36 7.73
C LEU A 86 4.35 1.33 7.13
N PHE A 87 5.07 1.70 6.08
CA PHE A 87 6.02 0.79 5.43
C PHE A 87 7.23 0.50 6.32
N GLN A 88 7.73 1.47 7.05
CA GLN A 88 8.82 1.25 8.01
C GLN A 88 8.42 0.30 9.15
N GLU A 89 7.19 0.40 9.64
CA GLU A 89 6.65 -0.54 10.64
C GLU A 89 6.65 -1.99 10.13
N MET A 90 6.45 -2.18 8.83
CA MET A 90 6.54 -3.50 8.19
C MET A 90 7.98 -3.91 7.84
N GLY A 91 8.96 -3.02 8.01
CA GLY A 91 10.36 -3.29 7.69
C GLY A 91 10.81 -2.81 6.31
N ILE A 92 9.98 -2.05 5.60
CA ILE A 92 10.33 -1.46 4.31
C ILE A 92 10.87 -0.05 4.54
N TYR A 93 12.19 0.10 4.42
CA TYR A 93 12.85 1.39 4.58
C TYR A 93 12.95 2.15 3.26
N PRO A 94 12.77 3.49 3.28
CA PRO A 94 12.74 4.27 2.06
C PRO A 94 14.14 4.57 1.51
N LYS A 95 14.22 4.68 0.18
CA LYS A 95 15.31 5.30 -0.54
C LYS A 95 14.75 6.49 -1.32
N ASP A 96 15.25 7.69 -1.04
CA ASP A 96 14.82 8.93 -1.67
C ASP A 96 15.69 9.21 -2.90
N ARG A 97 15.04 9.33 -4.07
CA ARG A 97 15.67 9.74 -5.32
C ARG A 97 14.98 11.00 -5.83
N ASN A 98 15.47 12.16 -5.42
CA ASN A 98 14.90 13.47 -5.79
C ASN A 98 13.39 13.57 -5.45
N GLY A 99 12.98 13.08 -4.29
CA GLY A 99 11.59 13.06 -3.86
C GLY A 99 10.82 11.79 -4.23
N TYR A 100 11.23 11.04 -5.22
CA TYR A 100 10.68 9.72 -5.54
C TYR A 100 11.12 8.70 -4.51
N ILE A 101 10.18 8.02 -3.87
CA ILE A 101 10.47 7.07 -2.80
C ILE A 101 10.33 5.64 -3.29
N TYR A 102 11.41 4.88 -3.11
CA TYR A 102 11.53 3.46 -3.42
C TYR A 102 11.87 2.69 -2.15
N PRO A 103 11.68 1.36 -2.10
CA PRO A 103 12.25 0.57 -1.03
C PRO A 103 13.78 0.61 -1.11
N ASN A 104 14.45 0.55 0.03
CA ASN A 104 15.92 0.61 0.07
C ASN A 104 16.59 -0.52 -0.73
N SER A 105 15.90 -1.64 -0.91
CA SER A 105 16.35 -2.75 -1.76
C SER A 105 16.39 -2.42 -3.26
N ASP A 106 15.68 -1.39 -3.70
CA ASP A 106 15.41 -1.10 -5.13
C ASP A 106 14.72 -2.26 -5.86
N GLN A 107 14.02 -3.13 -5.14
CA GLN A 107 13.34 -4.30 -5.70
C GLN A 107 11.87 -4.31 -5.30
N ALA A 108 11.00 -4.26 -6.28
CA ALA A 108 9.55 -4.34 -6.06
C ALA A 108 9.13 -5.65 -5.37
N SER A 109 9.86 -6.74 -5.61
CA SER A 109 9.62 -8.03 -4.97
C SER A 109 9.70 -7.95 -3.46
N SER A 110 10.62 -7.16 -2.89
CA SER A 110 10.72 -7.01 -1.44
C SER A 110 9.47 -6.39 -0.83
N VAL A 111 8.82 -5.46 -1.54
CA VAL A 111 7.55 -4.85 -1.10
C VAL A 111 6.42 -5.87 -1.17
N ALA A 112 6.28 -6.58 -2.29
CA ALA A 112 5.24 -7.59 -2.47
C ALA A 112 5.37 -8.73 -1.43
N GLU A 113 6.56 -9.22 -1.21
CA GLU A 113 6.85 -10.28 -0.23
C GLU A 113 6.56 -9.82 1.20
N THR A 114 6.96 -8.62 1.57
CA THR A 114 6.69 -8.05 2.90
C THR A 114 5.20 -7.92 3.16
N LEU A 115 4.44 -7.42 2.19
CA LEU A 115 2.98 -7.33 2.32
C LEU A 115 2.33 -8.72 2.42
N GLN A 116 2.83 -9.71 1.68
CA GLN A 116 2.35 -11.08 1.79
C GLN A 116 2.64 -11.67 3.18
N GLU A 117 3.82 -11.43 3.72
CA GLU A 117 4.18 -11.86 5.08
C GLU A 117 3.26 -11.24 6.13
N GLU A 118 2.91 -9.96 6.00
CA GLU A 118 1.94 -9.32 6.90
C GLU A 118 0.55 -9.95 6.81
N LEU A 119 0.11 -10.35 5.61
CA LEU A 119 -1.15 -11.07 5.41
C LEU A 119 -1.14 -12.44 6.08
N ASP A 120 0.00 -13.12 6.10
CA ASP A 120 0.16 -14.48 6.63
C ASP A 120 0.21 -14.52 8.17
N LYS A 121 0.36 -13.37 8.81
CA LYS A 121 0.29 -13.26 10.27
C LYS A 121 -1.17 -13.34 10.75
#